data_858c731b67eb1754614515f45f292d70
#
_entry.id   858c731b67eb1754614515f45f292d70
#
_cell.length_a   1.000
_cell.length_b   1.000
_cell.length_c   1.000
_cell.angle_alpha   90.00
_cell.angle_beta   90.00
_cell.angle_gamma   90.00
#
_symmetry.space_group_name_H-M   'P 1'
#
loop_
_entity.id
_entity.type
_entity.pdbx_description
1 polymer ?
#
loop_
_entity_poly.entity_id
_entity_poly.type
_entity_poly.pdbx_seq_one_letter_code
_entity_poly.pdbx_strand_id
1 'polypeptide(L)'
;VVKTTVLILTQGRFGGTDFLLARLSSWLKLNHCYVDIITPAERPGLKEYDIVFLPTSEVSRLWLFSVSSVKFKHVCIWCMGYAAFRGAYVSIADEEYSQHVTSNNLKAKVIRALKARSQRGLATFLNSKSIAFTDEVGAFADIGGLSFDQKLEDLICPIVIDKSPSEYFEYSAPTNILRLGWVGRVDMDFKFYALERVILDIRALQEEILKRYGKIVFYIVGNGDAIEALKELVSTDLSIEYHLIPFIDKAKLSGFIRENIDLMFAMGTSSLESAKNKIPTIVVPPRARRDDLETPAYRWVSESKGYSLGELSYAGIRPVQPSSQMNILLDKFINSASELSDAAYEYSKFFDAELVFEKLDVVARKSLPSYMLYVKSFELFMLKKIKAATKIILRRA
;
A
#
# COMPACT_ATOMS: atom_id res chain seq x y z
N VAL A 1 -1.72 -4.54 -37.64
CA VAL A 1 -1.06 -4.84 -36.35
C VAL A 1 -2.11 -5.46 -35.44
N VAL A 2 -1.91 -6.73 -35.04
CA VAL A 2 -2.77 -7.41 -34.06
C VAL A 2 -2.56 -6.72 -32.72
N LYS A 3 -3.60 -6.09 -32.17
CA LYS A 3 -3.51 -5.45 -30.86
C LYS A 3 -3.46 -6.51 -29.75
N THR A 4 -2.54 -6.37 -28.79
CA THR A 4 -2.55 -7.17 -27.58
C THR A 4 -3.87 -6.98 -26.84
N THR A 5 -4.55 -8.06 -26.50
CA THR A 5 -5.82 -8.05 -25.77
C THR A 5 -5.59 -8.29 -24.28
N VAL A 6 -6.08 -7.39 -23.46
CA VAL A 6 -5.85 -7.40 -22.01
C VAL A 6 -7.18 -7.38 -21.26
N LEU A 7 -7.31 -8.24 -20.26
CA LEU A 7 -8.40 -8.27 -19.32
C LEU A 7 -7.90 -7.81 -17.94
N ILE A 8 -8.58 -6.85 -17.33
CA ILE A 8 -8.31 -6.41 -15.96
C ILE A 8 -9.51 -6.74 -15.09
N LEU A 9 -9.29 -7.54 -14.04
CA LEU A 9 -10.32 -7.81 -13.03
C LEU A 9 -10.18 -6.82 -11.89
N THR A 10 -11.28 -6.14 -11.54
CA THR A 10 -11.34 -5.19 -10.43
C THR A 10 -12.29 -5.66 -9.35
N GLN A 11 -12.18 -5.08 -8.15
CA GLN A 11 -13.12 -5.35 -7.05
C GLN A 11 -14.46 -4.62 -7.23
N GLY A 12 -14.51 -3.60 -8.09
CA GLY A 12 -15.65 -2.70 -8.23
C GLY A 12 -15.91 -1.83 -7.00
N ARG A 13 -14.87 -1.57 -6.21
CA ARG A 13 -14.91 -0.73 -5.01
C ARG A 13 -14.01 0.46 -5.21
N PHE A 14 -14.43 1.64 -4.73
CA PHE A 14 -13.54 2.80 -4.71
C PHE A 14 -12.43 2.59 -3.67
N GLY A 15 -11.23 2.18 -4.13
CA GLY A 15 -10.07 1.93 -3.28
C GLY A 15 -8.76 2.04 -4.05
N GLY A 16 -7.65 2.06 -3.30
CA GLY A 16 -6.30 2.19 -3.88
C GLY A 16 -5.98 1.15 -4.95
N THR A 17 -6.43 -0.09 -4.76
CA THR A 17 -6.26 -1.20 -5.71
C THR A 17 -6.92 -0.91 -7.06
N ASP A 18 -8.21 -0.56 -7.05
CA ASP A 18 -8.95 -0.28 -8.30
C ASP A 18 -8.41 0.97 -9.00
N PHE A 19 -7.91 1.94 -8.23
CA PHE A 19 -7.25 3.12 -8.76
C PHE A 19 -5.94 2.78 -9.50
N LEU A 20 -5.11 1.90 -8.95
CA LEU A 20 -3.89 1.42 -9.60
C LEU A 20 -4.20 0.65 -10.88
N LEU A 21 -5.22 -0.20 -10.86
CA LEU A 21 -5.67 -0.95 -12.04
C LEU A 21 -6.26 -0.05 -13.13
N ALA A 22 -6.96 1.02 -12.75
CA ALA A 22 -7.43 2.02 -13.71
C ALA A 22 -6.28 2.77 -14.40
N ARG A 23 -5.21 3.10 -13.65
CA ARG A 23 -3.99 3.68 -14.23
C ARG A 23 -3.29 2.70 -15.18
N LEU A 24 -3.16 1.44 -14.79
CA LEU A 24 -2.63 0.39 -15.66
C LEU A 24 -3.44 0.31 -16.97
N SER A 25 -4.77 0.32 -16.89
CA SER A 25 -5.63 0.33 -18.06
C SER A 25 -5.37 1.52 -18.98
N SER A 26 -5.24 2.72 -18.41
CA SER A 26 -4.95 3.93 -19.18
C SER A 26 -3.60 3.82 -19.89
N TRP A 27 -2.57 3.35 -19.20
CA TRP A 27 -1.25 3.13 -19.78
C TRP A 27 -1.27 2.10 -20.91
N LEU A 28 -1.94 0.96 -20.71
CA LEU A 28 -2.09 -0.09 -21.74
C LEU A 28 -2.80 0.42 -22.98
N LYS A 29 -3.86 1.25 -22.83
CA LYS A 29 -4.58 1.86 -23.95
C LYS A 29 -3.69 2.83 -24.74
N LEU A 30 -2.87 3.63 -24.06
CA LEU A 30 -1.86 4.49 -24.68
C LEU A 30 -0.82 3.68 -25.47
N ASN A 31 -0.47 2.49 -24.98
CA ASN A 31 0.42 1.54 -25.65
C ASN A 31 -0.31 0.61 -26.63
N HIS A 32 -1.42 1.07 -27.19
CA HIS A 32 -2.17 0.43 -28.27
C HIS A 32 -2.75 -0.96 -27.95
N CYS A 33 -2.94 -1.31 -26.65
CA CYS A 33 -3.65 -2.51 -26.25
C CYS A 33 -5.17 -2.33 -26.33
N TYR A 34 -5.90 -3.42 -26.63
CA TYR A 34 -7.32 -3.50 -26.35
C TYR A 34 -7.52 -3.92 -24.89
N VAL A 35 -8.23 -3.16 -24.09
CA VAL A 35 -8.36 -3.39 -22.65
C VAL A 35 -9.82 -3.44 -22.22
N ASP A 36 -10.23 -4.59 -21.70
CA ASP A 36 -11.47 -4.78 -20.95
C ASP A 36 -11.19 -4.67 -19.45
N ILE A 37 -12.00 -3.87 -18.77
CA ILE A 37 -12.02 -3.80 -17.30
C ILE A 37 -13.36 -4.34 -16.83
N ILE A 38 -13.36 -5.36 -15.99
CA ILE A 38 -14.61 -5.96 -15.50
C ILE A 38 -14.64 -6.05 -13.97
N THR A 39 -15.80 -5.71 -13.43
CA THR A 39 -16.17 -5.90 -12.04
C THR A 39 -16.71 -7.32 -11.79
N PRO A 40 -16.96 -7.73 -10.53
CA PRO A 40 -17.51 -9.05 -10.22
C PRO A 40 -18.87 -9.36 -10.87
N ALA A 41 -19.64 -8.33 -11.22
CA ALA A 41 -20.98 -8.50 -11.82
C ALA A 41 -20.95 -8.60 -13.35
N GLU A 42 -19.84 -8.24 -13.98
CA GLU A 42 -19.72 -8.14 -15.43
C GLU A 42 -19.07 -9.40 -16.05
N ARG A 43 -19.30 -9.58 -17.35
CA ARG A 43 -18.71 -10.65 -18.14
C ARG A 43 -17.64 -10.09 -19.08
N PRO A 44 -16.57 -10.87 -19.37
CA PRO A 44 -15.59 -10.49 -20.38
C PRO A 44 -16.23 -10.26 -21.75
N GLY A 45 -15.78 -9.22 -22.46
CA GLY A 45 -16.26 -8.90 -23.83
C GLY A 45 -15.73 -9.86 -24.88
N LEU A 46 -14.52 -10.42 -24.67
CA LEU A 46 -13.89 -11.36 -25.58
C LEU A 46 -13.85 -12.77 -24.98
N LYS A 47 -13.68 -13.78 -25.86
CA LYS A 47 -13.44 -15.17 -25.44
C LYS A 47 -11.96 -15.49 -25.23
N GLU A 48 -11.07 -14.70 -25.82
CA GLU A 48 -9.62 -14.90 -25.74
C GLU A 48 -8.91 -13.58 -25.42
N TYR A 49 -7.98 -13.64 -24.46
CA TYR A 49 -7.12 -12.54 -24.07
C TYR A 49 -5.66 -12.98 -24.07
N ASP A 50 -4.78 -12.06 -24.42
CA ASP A 50 -3.33 -12.32 -24.31
C ASP A 50 -2.90 -12.30 -22.85
N ILE A 51 -3.37 -11.30 -22.08
CA ILE A 51 -2.96 -11.10 -20.68
C ILE A 51 -4.18 -10.84 -19.81
N VAL A 52 -4.17 -11.42 -18.60
CA VAL A 52 -5.12 -11.09 -17.51
C VAL A 52 -4.36 -10.51 -16.33
N PHE A 53 -4.71 -9.29 -15.92
CA PHE A 53 -4.25 -8.68 -14.68
C PHE A 53 -5.34 -8.72 -13.62
N LEU A 54 -4.97 -9.02 -12.38
CA LEU A 54 -5.91 -9.07 -11.27
C LEU A 54 -5.24 -8.85 -9.92
N PRO A 55 -5.94 -8.25 -8.96
CA PRO A 55 -5.47 -8.21 -7.57
C PRO A 55 -5.72 -9.56 -6.88
N THR A 56 -5.06 -9.78 -5.77
CA THR A 56 -5.14 -11.04 -5.00
C THR A 56 -6.59 -11.39 -4.60
N SER A 57 -7.42 -10.39 -4.32
CA SER A 57 -8.83 -10.59 -3.98
C SER A 57 -9.65 -11.26 -5.07
N GLU A 58 -9.24 -11.10 -6.34
CA GLU A 58 -9.94 -11.60 -7.51
C GLU A 58 -9.40 -12.96 -8.04
N VAL A 59 -8.34 -13.50 -7.42
CA VAL A 59 -7.76 -14.80 -7.82
C VAL A 59 -8.80 -15.91 -7.86
N SER A 60 -9.77 -15.89 -6.94
CA SER A 60 -10.86 -16.87 -6.93
C SER A 60 -11.76 -16.83 -8.16
N ARG A 61 -11.70 -15.79 -8.99
CA ARG A 61 -12.49 -15.70 -10.24
C ARG A 61 -11.83 -16.39 -11.43
N LEU A 62 -10.53 -16.65 -11.39
CA LEU A 62 -9.85 -17.31 -12.50
C LEU A 62 -10.47 -18.67 -12.86
N TRP A 63 -10.96 -19.41 -11.86
CA TRP A 63 -11.58 -20.71 -12.13
C TRP A 63 -12.88 -20.60 -12.96
N LEU A 64 -13.64 -19.48 -12.80
CA LEU A 64 -14.86 -19.24 -13.56
C LEU A 64 -14.56 -19.14 -15.07
N PHE A 65 -13.37 -18.69 -15.45
CA PHE A 65 -12.98 -18.60 -16.85
C PHE A 65 -12.74 -19.98 -17.47
N SER A 66 -12.28 -20.98 -16.68
CA SER A 66 -12.16 -22.36 -17.17
C SER A 66 -13.54 -22.96 -17.52
N VAL A 67 -14.60 -22.49 -16.84
CA VAL A 67 -15.99 -22.96 -17.07
C VAL A 67 -16.67 -22.16 -18.17
N SER A 68 -16.35 -20.86 -18.30
CA SER A 68 -16.97 -19.96 -19.26
C SER A 68 -16.31 -19.95 -20.66
N SER A 69 -15.35 -20.84 -20.90
CA SER A 69 -14.60 -20.92 -22.17
C SER A 69 -13.77 -19.67 -22.50
N VAL A 70 -13.53 -18.78 -21.53
CA VAL A 70 -12.60 -17.66 -21.71
C VAL A 70 -11.17 -18.17 -21.58
N LYS A 71 -10.35 -17.93 -22.60
CA LYS A 71 -8.94 -18.33 -22.65
C LYS A 71 -8.03 -17.13 -22.44
N PHE A 72 -6.85 -17.38 -21.89
CA PHE A 72 -5.78 -16.37 -21.78
C PHE A 72 -4.42 -17.05 -21.89
N LYS A 73 -3.43 -16.31 -22.42
CA LYS A 73 -2.07 -16.79 -22.60
C LYS A 73 -1.21 -16.54 -21.36
N HIS A 74 -1.45 -15.41 -20.70
CA HIS A 74 -0.68 -14.95 -19.56
C HIS A 74 -1.57 -14.48 -18.42
N VAL A 75 -1.11 -14.63 -17.17
CA VAL A 75 -1.80 -14.17 -15.96
C VAL A 75 -0.81 -13.44 -15.09
N CYS A 76 -1.18 -12.26 -14.60
CA CYS A 76 -0.43 -11.55 -13.59
C CYS A 76 -1.32 -11.21 -12.39
N ILE A 77 -1.00 -11.80 -11.23
CA ILE A 77 -1.62 -11.47 -9.95
C ILE A 77 -0.75 -10.40 -9.30
N TRP A 78 -1.27 -9.19 -9.22
CA TRP A 78 -0.57 -8.10 -8.56
C TRP A 78 -1.00 -8.03 -7.09
N CYS A 79 -0.08 -8.44 -6.20
CA CYS A 79 -0.29 -8.48 -4.75
C CYS A 79 -0.07 -7.07 -4.19
N MET A 80 -1.16 -6.38 -3.90
CA MET A 80 -1.16 -5.00 -3.41
C MET A 80 -1.44 -4.98 -1.92
N GLY A 81 -0.39 -4.79 -1.13
CA GLY A 81 -0.45 -4.66 0.32
C GLY A 81 0.16 -5.81 1.10
N TYR A 82 0.30 -5.61 2.40
CA TYR A 82 0.93 -6.54 3.33
C TYR A 82 0.20 -7.89 3.39
N ALA A 83 0.94 -8.97 3.20
CA ALA A 83 0.43 -10.34 3.24
C ALA A 83 -0.86 -10.53 2.41
N ALA A 84 -0.98 -9.86 1.26
CA ALA A 84 -2.21 -9.81 0.47
C ALA A 84 -2.68 -11.20 0.01
N PHE A 85 -1.75 -12.08 -0.37
CA PHE A 85 -2.07 -13.44 -0.79
C PHE A 85 -2.46 -14.32 0.39
N ARG A 86 -1.68 -14.31 1.47
CA ARG A 86 -1.95 -15.05 2.69
C ARG A 86 -3.27 -14.61 3.33
N GLY A 87 -3.56 -13.31 3.33
CA GLY A 87 -4.81 -12.74 3.82
C GLY A 87 -6.06 -13.26 3.11
N ALA A 88 -5.95 -13.75 1.86
CA ALA A 88 -7.05 -14.40 1.18
C ALA A 88 -7.46 -15.75 1.85
N TYR A 89 -6.54 -16.41 2.56
CA TYR A 89 -6.77 -17.67 3.26
C TYR A 89 -7.04 -17.45 4.76
N VAL A 90 -6.18 -16.69 5.45
CA VAL A 90 -6.18 -16.51 6.90
C VAL A 90 -6.01 -15.03 7.22
N SER A 91 -6.79 -14.48 8.15
CA SER A 91 -6.55 -13.12 8.63
C SER A 91 -5.30 -13.07 9.52
N ILE A 92 -4.62 -11.92 9.58
CA ILE A 92 -3.44 -11.71 10.42
C ILE A 92 -3.77 -11.97 11.89
N ALA A 93 -4.91 -11.46 12.38
CA ALA A 93 -5.35 -11.65 13.75
C ALA A 93 -5.59 -13.14 14.09
N ASP A 94 -6.12 -13.93 13.14
CA ASP A 94 -6.27 -15.38 13.35
C ASP A 94 -4.92 -16.09 13.37
N GLU A 95 -3.94 -15.61 12.63
CA GLU A 95 -2.59 -16.16 12.61
C GLU A 95 -1.86 -15.90 13.92
N GLU A 96 -1.92 -14.69 14.48
CA GLU A 96 -1.42 -14.34 15.81
C GLU A 96 -2.05 -15.21 16.89
N TYR A 97 -3.38 -15.36 16.84
CA TYR A 97 -4.08 -16.28 17.74
C TYR A 97 -3.50 -17.70 17.70
N SER A 98 -3.16 -18.21 16.53
CA SER A 98 -2.62 -19.57 16.37
C SER A 98 -1.21 -19.75 16.95
N GLN A 99 -0.45 -18.67 17.09
CA GLN A 99 0.90 -18.70 17.68
C GLN A 99 0.86 -18.76 19.21
N HIS A 100 -0.18 -18.17 19.83
CA HIS A 100 -0.32 -18.07 21.27
C HIS A 100 -1.12 -19.23 21.91
N VAL A 101 -1.74 -20.07 21.08
CA VAL A 101 -2.62 -21.17 21.58
C VAL A 101 -1.97 -22.52 21.39
N THR A 102 -2.05 -23.35 22.46
CA THR A 102 -1.49 -24.71 22.52
C THR A 102 -1.98 -25.61 21.37
N SER A 103 -1.15 -26.60 21.01
CA SER A 103 -1.33 -27.47 19.83
C SER A 103 -2.67 -28.22 19.72
N ASN A 104 -3.41 -28.34 20.81
CA ASN A 104 -4.65 -29.13 20.87
C ASN A 104 -5.93 -28.37 20.54
N ASN A 105 -5.88 -27.04 20.42
CA ASN A 105 -7.05 -26.25 20.07
C ASN A 105 -7.42 -26.45 18.57
N LEU A 106 -8.67 -26.88 18.32
CA LEU A 106 -9.17 -27.13 16.97
C LEU A 106 -9.05 -25.89 16.06
N LYS A 107 -9.38 -24.69 16.59
CA LYS A 107 -9.25 -23.43 15.83
C LYS A 107 -7.82 -23.19 15.37
N ALA A 108 -6.84 -23.35 16.25
CA ALA A 108 -5.42 -23.20 15.92
C ALA A 108 -4.95 -24.24 14.89
N LYS A 109 -5.43 -25.49 14.97
CA LYS A 109 -5.15 -26.53 13.95
C LYS A 109 -5.68 -26.13 12.57
N VAL A 110 -6.93 -25.64 12.51
CA VAL A 110 -7.54 -25.17 11.26
C VAL A 110 -6.77 -23.99 10.67
N ILE A 111 -6.38 -23.01 11.48
CA ILE A 111 -5.62 -21.84 11.03
C ILE A 111 -4.26 -22.27 10.47
N ARG A 112 -3.53 -23.16 11.15
CA ARG A 112 -2.25 -23.71 10.64
C ARG A 112 -2.42 -24.47 9.32
N ALA A 113 -3.48 -25.26 9.18
CA ALA A 113 -3.79 -25.96 7.93
C ALA A 113 -4.08 -24.97 6.78
N LEU A 114 -4.84 -23.89 7.05
CA LEU A 114 -5.09 -22.82 6.08
C LEU A 114 -3.83 -22.06 5.69
N LYS A 115 -2.93 -21.80 6.66
CA LYS A 115 -1.61 -21.19 6.38
C LYS A 115 -0.76 -22.07 5.48
N ALA A 116 -0.62 -23.35 5.78
CA ALA A 116 0.12 -24.29 4.94
C ALA A 116 -0.50 -24.43 3.54
N ARG A 117 -1.83 -24.31 3.44
CA ARG A 117 -2.53 -24.33 2.15
C ARG A 117 -2.29 -23.05 1.35
N SER A 118 -2.25 -21.86 1.99
CA SER A 118 -1.90 -20.60 1.34
C SER A 118 -0.48 -20.64 0.77
N GLN A 119 0.48 -21.16 1.52
CA GLN A 119 1.87 -21.30 1.06
C GLN A 119 1.99 -22.21 -0.17
N ARG A 120 1.30 -23.35 -0.18
CA ARG A 120 1.25 -24.24 -1.36
C ARG A 120 0.58 -23.57 -2.56
N GLY A 121 -0.46 -22.77 -2.33
CA GLY A 121 -1.09 -21.96 -3.38
C GLY A 121 -0.11 -20.94 -3.94
N LEU A 122 0.55 -20.18 -3.06
CA LEU A 122 1.54 -19.18 -3.45
C LEU A 122 2.71 -19.80 -4.24
N ALA A 123 3.24 -20.93 -3.77
CA ALA A 123 4.29 -21.66 -4.51
C ALA A 123 3.87 -22.00 -5.94
N THR A 124 2.61 -22.39 -6.16
CA THR A 124 2.08 -22.66 -7.51
C THR A 124 2.11 -21.41 -8.38
N PHE A 125 1.71 -20.24 -7.83
CA PHE A 125 1.71 -18.98 -8.59
C PHE A 125 3.14 -18.44 -8.82
N LEU A 126 4.06 -18.64 -7.87
CA LEU A 126 5.48 -18.31 -8.04
C LEU A 126 6.11 -19.17 -9.14
N ASN A 127 5.93 -20.49 -9.09
CA ASN A 127 6.48 -21.42 -10.07
C ASN A 127 5.93 -21.18 -11.49
N SER A 128 4.68 -20.73 -11.60
CA SER A 128 4.09 -20.33 -12.90
C SER A 128 4.47 -18.90 -13.31
N LYS A 129 5.27 -18.18 -12.52
CA LYS A 129 5.66 -16.79 -12.76
C LYS A 129 4.47 -15.83 -12.92
N SER A 130 3.35 -16.14 -12.27
CA SER A 130 2.08 -15.44 -12.43
C SER A 130 1.81 -14.40 -11.33
N ILE A 131 2.83 -14.00 -10.56
CA ILE A 131 2.66 -13.13 -9.40
C ILE A 131 3.67 -11.98 -9.42
N ALA A 132 3.20 -10.79 -9.04
CA ALA A 132 4.00 -9.62 -8.75
C ALA A 132 3.59 -9.03 -7.39
N PHE A 133 4.48 -8.34 -6.71
CA PHE A 133 4.25 -7.72 -5.40
C PHE A 133 4.50 -6.22 -5.48
N THR A 134 3.80 -5.44 -4.68
CA THR A 134 4.04 -3.99 -4.62
C THR A 134 5.27 -3.59 -3.82
N ASP A 135 5.69 -4.43 -2.89
CA ASP A 135 6.85 -4.16 -2.04
C ASP A 135 7.44 -5.45 -1.48
N GLU A 136 8.68 -5.39 -1.02
CA GLU A 136 9.38 -6.55 -0.48
C GLU A 136 8.81 -7.00 0.88
N VAL A 137 8.32 -6.09 1.70
CA VAL A 137 7.74 -6.41 3.01
C VAL A 137 6.50 -7.26 2.83
N GLY A 138 5.60 -6.86 1.93
CA GLY A 138 4.41 -7.62 1.56
C GLY A 138 4.76 -8.97 0.96
N ALA A 139 5.76 -9.01 0.08
CA ALA A 139 6.26 -10.25 -0.52
C ALA A 139 6.82 -11.21 0.54
N PHE A 140 7.69 -10.74 1.44
CA PHE A 140 8.22 -11.57 2.53
C PHE A 140 7.12 -12.08 3.46
N ALA A 141 6.14 -11.25 3.77
CA ALA A 141 5.00 -11.65 4.58
C ALA A 141 4.20 -12.81 3.94
N ASP A 142 4.06 -12.80 2.61
CA ASP A 142 3.36 -13.84 1.87
C ASP A 142 4.24 -15.08 1.65
N ILE A 143 5.49 -14.91 1.23
CA ILE A 143 6.43 -15.98 0.86
C ILE A 143 6.81 -16.81 2.10
N GLY A 144 7.08 -16.17 3.25
CA GLY A 144 7.25 -16.85 4.53
C GLY A 144 8.29 -17.96 4.57
N GLY A 145 9.39 -17.81 3.85
CA GLY A 145 10.47 -18.81 3.81
C GLY A 145 10.34 -19.89 2.73
N LEU A 146 9.39 -19.75 1.79
CA LEU A 146 9.35 -20.59 0.60
C LEU A 146 10.62 -20.36 -0.23
N SER A 147 11.24 -21.45 -0.69
CA SER A 147 12.30 -21.37 -1.71
C SER A 147 11.67 -21.30 -3.10
N PHE A 148 12.19 -20.43 -3.95
CA PHE A 148 11.81 -20.31 -5.36
C PHE A 148 13.01 -19.80 -6.17
N ASP A 149 13.04 -20.12 -7.47
CA ASP A 149 14.21 -19.90 -8.33
C ASP A 149 14.36 -18.47 -8.84
N GLN A 150 13.37 -17.59 -8.58
CA GLN A 150 13.38 -16.21 -9.05
C GLN A 150 13.96 -15.28 -8.00
N LYS A 151 14.66 -14.24 -8.43
CA LYS A 151 15.03 -13.15 -7.55
C LYS A 151 13.79 -12.35 -7.17
N LEU A 152 13.61 -12.07 -5.88
CA LEU A 152 12.45 -11.32 -5.39
C LEU A 152 12.34 -9.95 -6.05
N GLU A 153 13.47 -9.28 -6.27
CA GLU A 153 13.56 -7.98 -6.95
C GLU A 153 12.89 -7.97 -8.32
N ASP A 154 12.96 -9.09 -9.07
CA ASP A 154 12.33 -9.22 -10.39
C ASP A 154 10.79 -9.26 -10.31
N LEU A 155 10.24 -9.63 -9.16
CA LEU A 155 8.81 -9.73 -8.93
C LEU A 155 8.21 -8.47 -8.27
N ILE A 156 9.05 -7.52 -7.84
CA ILE A 156 8.55 -6.28 -7.24
C ILE A 156 8.15 -5.30 -8.34
N CYS A 157 6.86 -5.00 -8.40
CA CYS A 157 6.27 -3.95 -9.23
C CYS A 157 5.54 -2.99 -8.29
N PRO A 158 6.20 -1.90 -7.84
CA PRO A 158 5.65 -1.07 -6.77
C PRO A 158 4.35 -0.36 -7.17
N ILE A 159 3.71 0.25 -6.20
CA ILE A 159 2.59 1.19 -6.48
C ILE A 159 3.11 2.32 -7.36
N VAL A 160 2.22 2.95 -8.12
CA VAL A 160 2.61 3.98 -9.08
C VAL A 160 2.09 5.35 -8.69
N ILE A 161 2.85 6.36 -9.05
CA ILE A 161 2.42 7.77 -9.05
C ILE A 161 2.44 8.32 -10.46
N ASP A 162 1.64 9.36 -10.70
CA ASP A 162 1.71 10.10 -11.96
C ASP A 162 3.04 10.88 -12.00
N LYS A 163 3.66 10.95 -13.18
CA LYS A 163 4.89 11.72 -13.38
C LYS A 163 4.73 13.13 -12.83
N SER A 164 5.73 13.57 -12.11
CA SER A 164 5.68 14.91 -11.54
C SER A 164 5.95 15.97 -12.60
N PRO A 165 5.16 17.05 -12.68
CA PRO A 165 5.52 18.22 -13.44
C PRO A 165 6.62 19.06 -12.76
N SER A 166 7.19 18.61 -11.64
CA SER A 166 7.99 19.42 -10.71
C SER A 166 9.49 19.51 -11.05
N GLU A 167 9.91 19.20 -12.27
CA GLU A 167 11.30 19.47 -12.72
C GLU A 167 11.73 20.93 -12.48
N TYR A 168 10.75 21.85 -12.36
CA TYR A 168 10.98 23.29 -12.18
C TYR A 168 10.67 23.81 -10.77
N PHE A 169 10.26 22.95 -9.83
CA PHE A 169 10.01 23.38 -8.46
C PHE A 169 11.29 23.28 -7.63
N GLU A 170 11.76 24.41 -7.11
CA GLU A 170 12.83 24.46 -6.12
C GLU A 170 12.23 24.53 -4.72
N TYR A 171 12.62 23.62 -3.87
CA TYR A 171 12.23 23.63 -2.46
C TYR A 171 12.95 24.74 -1.74
N SER A 172 12.22 25.53 -0.96
CA SER A 172 12.79 26.57 -0.09
C SER A 172 12.60 26.18 1.36
N ALA A 173 13.69 26.06 2.09
CA ALA A 173 13.64 25.72 3.51
C ALA A 173 12.90 26.81 4.31
N PRO A 174 12.07 26.43 5.30
CA PRO A 174 11.31 27.39 6.12
C PRO A 174 12.26 28.26 6.97
N THR A 175 11.89 29.51 7.17
CA THR A 175 12.68 30.47 7.96
C THR A 175 11.99 30.87 9.27
N ASN A 176 10.74 31.29 9.22
CA ASN A 176 9.99 31.82 10.36
C ASN A 176 8.76 31.01 10.76
N ILE A 177 8.23 30.23 9.84
CA ILE A 177 7.04 29.39 10.05
C ILE A 177 7.36 27.99 9.54
N LEU A 178 7.20 26.99 10.40
CA LEU A 178 7.28 25.60 10.00
C LEU A 178 5.87 25.08 9.68
N ARG A 179 5.64 24.71 8.42
CA ARG A 179 4.37 24.18 7.93
C ARG A 179 4.46 22.67 7.78
N LEU A 180 3.82 21.98 8.71
CA LEU A 180 3.74 20.52 8.73
C LEU A 180 2.52 20.05 7.94
N GLY A 181 2.59 18.87 7.35
CA GLY A 181 1.51 18.28 6.58
C GLY A 181 1.20 16.84 6.92
N TRP A 182 -0.08 16.48 6.84
CA TRP A 182 -0.60 15.12 6.77
C TRP A 182 -1.65 15.04 5.66
N VAL A 183 -1.55 14.04 4.80
CA VAL A 183 -2.54 13.76 3.76
C VAL A 183 -2.96 12.29 3.84
N GLY A 184 -4.22 12.05 4.18
CA GLY A 184 -4.74 10.69 4.30
C GLY A 184 -6.08 10.61 5.00
N ARG A 185 -6.73 9.45 4.94
CA ARG A 185 -7.96 9.20 5.69
C ARG A 185 -7.71 9.34 7.20
N VAL A 186 -8.72 9.81 7.93
CA VAL A 186 -8.72 9.94 9.38
C VAL A 186 -9.74 8.94 9.94
N ASP A 187 -9.48 7.65 9.70
CA ASP A 187 -10.34 6.57 10.19
C ASP A 187 -9.79 6.03 11.52
N MET A 188 -10.68 5.57 12.39
CA MET A 188 -10.36 4.95 13.69
C MET A 188 -9.74 3.57 13.47
N ASP A 189 -8.74 3.54 12.63
CA ASP A 189 -7.89 2.41 12.30
C ASP A 189 -6.42 2.76 12.57
N PHE A 190 -5.51 2.02 11.98
CA PHE A 190 -4.08 2.25 12.07
C PHE A 190 -3.62 3.68 11.66
N LYS A 191 -4.44 4.43 10.90
CA LYS A 191 -4.08 5.78 10.42
C LYS A 191 -4.30 6.85 11.48
N PHE A 192 -5.43 6.82 12.19
CA PHE A 192 -5.70 7.77 13.24
C PHE A 192 -4.66 7.68 14.37
N TYR A 193 -4.36 6.48 14.86
CA TYR A 193 -3.37 6.31 15.93
C TYR A 193 -1.94 6.69 15.49
N ALA A 194 -1.63 6.54 14.22
CA ALA A 194 -0.36 7.00 13.66
C ALA A 194 -0.29 8.55 13.63
N LEU A 195 -1.36 9.22 13.18
CA LEU A 195 -1.46 10.69 13.19
C LEU A 195 -1.46 11.24 14.62
N GLU A 196 -2.24 10.66 15.53
CA GLU A 196 -2.26 11.03 16.95
C GLU A 196 -0.85 11.01 17.52
N ARG A 197 -0.08 9.96 17.23
CA ARG A 197 1.30 9.85 17.71
C ARG A 197 2.20 10.93 17.14
N VAL A 198 2.10 11.25 15.84
CA VAL A 198 2.86 12.35 15.23
C VAL A 198 2.55 13.66 15.95
N ILE A 199 1.27 13.96 16.20
CA ILE A 199 0.85 15.17 16.92
C ILE A 199 1.48 15.23 18.33
N LEU A 200 1.44 14.13 19.06
CA LEU A 200 2.01 14.05 20.41
C LEU A 200 3.54 14.22 20.40
N ASP A 201 4.24 13.62 19.44
CA ASP A 201 5.69 13.76 19.31
C ASP A 201 6.10 15.20 18.94
N ILE A 202 5.35 15.86 18.04
CA ILE A 202 5.58 17.28 17.70
C ILE A 202 5.30 18.18 18.91
N ARG A 203 4.24 17.93 19.69
CA ARG A 203 3.96 18.66 20.93
C ARG A 203 5.10 18.53 21.95
N ALA A 204 5.65 17.35 22.09
CA ALA A 204 6.78 17.12 23.00
C ALA A 204 8.03 17.93 22.61
N LEU A 205 8.17 18.28 21.33
CA LEU A 205 9.31 19.04 20.77
C LEU A 205 8.95 20.50 20.44
N GLN A 206 7.72 20.96 20.74
CA GLN A 206 7.22 22.26 20.29
C GLN A 206 8.07 23.45 20.74
N GLU A 207 8.59 23.45 21.97
CA GLU A 207 9.41 24.57 22.48
C GLU A 207 10.71 24.71 21.66
N GLU A 208 11.33 23.60 21.30
CA GLU A 208 12.54 23.59 20.48
C GLU A 208 12.26 24.08 19.06
N ILE A 209 11.16 23.59 18.46
CA ILE A 209 10.73 24.01 17.14
C ILE A 209 10.39 25.51 17.11
N LEU A 210 9.65 26.00 18.12
CA LEU A 210 9.27 27.42 18.21
C LEU A 210 10.45 28.37 18.43
N LYS A 211 11.50 27.92 19.13
CA LYS A 211 12.76 28.69 19.24
C LYS A 211 13.41 28.89 17.87
N ARG A 212 13.26 27.93 16.95
CA ARG A 212 13.87 27.99 15.63
C ARG A 212 13.02 28.73 14.60
N TYR A 213 11.69 28.49 14.59
CA TYR A 213 10.78 28.96 13.54
C TYR A 213 9.77 30.02 14.00
N GLY A 214 9.61 30.22 15.30
CA GLY A 214 8.65 31.20 15.86
C GLY A 214 7.18 30.76 15.75
N LYS A 215 6.80 29.99 14.76
CA LYS A 215 5.42 29.51 14.56
C LYS A 215 5.41 28.11 13.94
N ILE A 216 4.43 27.28 14.39
CA ILE A 216 4.14 25.96 13.83
C ILE A 216 2.71 25.97 13.28
N VAL A 217 2.54 25.53 12.04
CA VAL A 217 1.24 25.33 11.38
C VAL A 217 1.15 23.88 10.96
N PHE A 218 0.04 23.20 11.25
CA PHE A 218 -0.14 21.80 10.85
C PHE A 218 -1.39 21.64 9.99
N TYR A 219 -1.22 21.39 8.72
CA TYR A 219 -2.27 21.09 7.76
C TYR A 219 -2.58 19.58 7.76
N ILE A 220 -3.81 19.22 8.09
CA ILE A 220 -4.30 17.85 8.08
C ILE A 220 -5.39 17.74 7.02
N VAL A 221 -5.05 17.12 5.90
CA VAL A 221 -5.94 16.92 4.75
C VAL A 221 -6.51 15.51 4.78
N GLY A 222 -7.81 15.40 5.01
CA GLY A 222 -8.50 14.12 5.01
C GLY A 222 -9.79 14.13 5.82
N ASN A 223 -10.58 13.08 5.63
CA ASN A 223 -11.81 12.84 6.35
C ASN A 223 -11.90 11.37 6.78
N GLY A 224 -12.78 11.07 7.70
CA GLY A 224 -13.00 9.73 8.21
C GLY A 224 -13.81 9.70 9.50
N ASP A 225 -14.02 8.52 10.05
CA ASP A 225 -14.84 8.31 11.25
C ASP A 225 -14.17 8.80 12.55
N ALA A 226 -12.86 9.09 12.51
CA ALA A 226 -12.11 9.63 13.66
C ALA A 226 -11.96 11.15 13.65
N ILE A 227 -12.67 11.89 12.79
CA ILE A 227 -12.48 13.34 12.65
C ILE A 227 -12.85 14.11 13.95
N GLU A 228 -13.86 13.66 14.67
CA GLU A 228 -14.26 14.30 15.93
C GLU A 228 -13.23 14.05 17.04
N ALA A 229 -12.66 12.85 17.12
CA ALA A 229 -11.56 12.55 18.03
C ALA A 229 -10.31 13.39 17.70
N LEU A 230 -10.05 13.63 16.41
CA LEU A 230 -8.97 14.52 15.98
C LEU A 230 -9.23 15.97 16.40
N LYS A 231 -10.43 16.48 16.22
CA LYS A 231 -10.80 17.85 16.66
C LYS A 231 -10.60 18.02 18.18
N GLU A 232 -11.03 17.04 18.96
CA GLU A 232 -10.82 17.04 20.41
C GLU A 232 -9.33 17.05 20.75
N LEU A 233 -8.55 16.18 20.10
CA LEU A 233 -7.11 16.10 20.29
C LEU A 233 -6.43 17.46 20.05
N VAL A 234 -6.72 18.14 18.93
CA VAL A 234 -6.04 19.38 18.56
C VAL A 234 -6.56 20.63 19.29
N SER A 235 -7.80 20.59 19.80
CA SER A 235 -8.41 21.74 20.51
C SER A 235 -7.71 22.12 21.80
N THR A 236 -6.97 21.19 22.40
CA THR A 236 -6.25 21.42 23.68
C THR A 236 -4.87 22.04 23.48
N ASP A 237 -4.42 22.24 22.26
CA ASP A 237 -3.10 22.78 21.95
C ASP A 237 -3.20 24.22 21.42
N LEU A 238 -2.60 25.13 22.14
CA LEU A 238 -2.58 26.55 21.79
C LEU A 238 -1.29 26.99 21.08
N SER A 239 -0.30 26.11 21.00
CA SER A 239 1.03 26.44 20.50
C SER A 239 1.21 26.07 19.02
N ILE A 240 0.34 25.21 18.50
CA ILE A 240 0.33 24.76 17.10
C ILE A 240 -0.99 25.21 16.46
N GLU A 241 -0.90 25.90 15.33
CA GLU A 241 -2.08 26.24 14.53
C GLU A 241 -2.48 25.05 13.64
N TYR A 242 -3.67 24.47 13.86
CA TYR A 242 -4.16 23.33 13.09
C TYR A 242 -5.18 23.75 12.04
N HIS A 243 -4.98 23.29 10.80
CA HIS A 243 -5.92 23.43 9.70
C HIS A 243 -6.47 22.06 9.28
N LEU A 244 -7.70 21.74 9.66
CA LEU A 244 -8.39 20.53 9.28
C LEU A 244 -9.13 20.73 7.96
N ILE A 245 -8.67 20.11 6.88
CA ILE A 245 -9.20 20.24 5.52
C ILE A 245 -9.81 18.91 5.13
N PRO A 246 -11.17 18.79 5.02
CA PRO A 246 -11.82 17.51 4.80
C PRO A 246 -11.43 16.84 3.47
N PHE A 247 -11.21 17.65 2.43
CA PHE A 247 -10.92 17.15 1.10
C PHE A 247 -10.25 18.22 0.22
N ILE A 248 -9.29 17.79 -0.58
CA ILE A 248 -8.70 18.58 -1.67
C ILE A 248 -8.82 17.75 -2.95
N ASP A 249 -9.31 18.36 -4.03
CA ASP A 249 -9.36 17.73 -5.34
C ASP A 249 -7.94 17.27 -5.76
N LYS A 250 -7.85 16.07 -6.32
CA LYS A 250 -6.57 15.47 -6.72
C LYS A 250 -5.77 16.38 -7.66
N ALA A 251 -6.44 17.10 -8.57
CA ALA A 251 -5.78 18.01 -9.50
C ALA A 251 -5.15 19.22 -8.81
N LYS A 252 -5.66 19.61 -7.64
CA LYS A 252 -5.18 20.74 -6.84
C LYS A 252 -4.21 20.31 -5.72
N LEU A 253 -4.17 19.01 -5.39
CA LEU A 253 -3.41 18.51 -4.24
C LEU A 253 -1.91 18.81 -4.36
N SER A 254 -1.32 18.60 -5.53
CA SER A 254 0.11 18.88 -5.74
C SER A 254 0.46 20.37 -5.57
N GLY A 255 -0.39 21.27 -6.07
CA GLY A 255 -0.26 22.72 -5.84
C GLY A 255 -0.33 23.06 -4.36
N PHE A 256 -1.38 22.58 -3.68
CA PHE A 256 -1.56 22.78 -2.25
C PHE A 256 -0.36 22.31 -1.42
N ILE A 257 0.17 21.10 -1.70
CA ILE A 257 1.33 20.53 -1.01
C ILE A 257 2.55 21.46 -1.16
N ARG A 258 2.85 21.91 -2.38
CA ARG A 258 4.01 22.80 -2.64
C ARG A 258 3.90 24.15 -1.96
N GLU A 259 2.70 24.72 -1.90
CA GLU A 259 2.48 26.07 -1.40
C GLU A 259 2.37 26.12 0.14
N ASN A 260 1.92 25.04 0.76
CA ASN A 260 1.50 25.06 2.15
C ASN A 260 2.28 24.10 3.08
N ILE A 261 3.18 23.26 2.56
CA ILE A 261 3.84 22.25 3.39
C ILE A 261 5.35 22.30 3.20
N ASP A 262 6.09 22.40 4.32
CA ASP A 262 7.54 22.35 4.35
C ASP A 262 8.06 20.95 4.71
N LEU A 263 7.32 20.21 5.55
CA LEU A 263 7.65 18.85 6.00
C LEU A 263 6.37 18.02 6.05
N MET A 264 6.36 16.89 5.35
CA MET A 264 5.23 15.97 5.30
C MET A 264 5.42 14.76 6.21
N PHE A 265 4.37 14.42 6.96
CA PHE A 265 4.21 13.12 7.62
C PHE A 265 3.18 12.30 6.84
N ALA A 266 3.57 11.13 6.35
CA ALA A 266 2.69 10.37 5.48
C ALA A 266 2.97 8.86 5.50
N MET A 267 2.02 8.08 4.96
CA MET A 267 2.18 6.65 4.68
C MET A 267 1.58 6.28 3.34
N GLY A 268 2.12 5.24 2.69
CA GLY A 268 1.63 4.75 1.41
C GLY A 268 1.76 5.79 0.29
N THR A 269 0.74 5.90 -0.56
CA THR A 269 0.76 6.80 -1.72
C THR A 269 0.91 8.28 -1.38
N SER A 270 0.45 8.70 -0.20
CA SER A 270 0.59 10.12 0.23
C SER A 270 2.05 10.52 0.42
N SER A 271 2.92 9.59 0.86
CA SER A 271 4.36 9.87 0.99
C SER A 271 5.02 10.09 -0.36
N LEU A 272 4.58 9.37 -1.39
CA LEU A 272 5.07 9.55 -2.76
C LEU A 272 4.51 10.82 -3.41
N GLU A 273 3.23 11.15 -3.15
CA GLU A 273 2.62 12.40 -3.65
C GLU A 273 3.36 13.62 -3.09
N SER A 274 3.84 13.55 -1.85
CA SER A 274 4.68 14.60 -1.27
C SER A 274 6.09 14.59 -1.86
N ALA A 275 6.75 13.44 -1.89
CA ALA A 275 8.11 13.29 -2.37
C ALA A 275 8.27 13.76 -3.82
N LYS A 276 7.34 13.41 -4.73
CA LYS A 276 7.36 13.89 -6.12
C LYS A 276 7.22 15.41 -6.26
N ASN A 277 6.68 16.07 -5.24
CA ASN A 277 6.58 17.53 -5.16
C ASN A 277 7.78 18.16 -4.44
N LYS A 278 8.88 17.42 -4.28
CA LYS A 278 10.11 17.89 -3.61
C LYS A 278 9.86 18.35 -2.18
N ILE A 279 8.91 17.77 -1.46
CA ILE A 279 8.70 18.05 -0.05
C ILE A 279 9.42 16.97 0.78
N PRO A 280 10.32 17.35 1.70
CA PRO A 280 10.89 16.41 2.67
C PRO A 280 9.78 15.62 3.34
N THR A 281 9.88 14.29 3.31
CA THR A 281 8.77 13.42 3.73
C THR A 281 9.25 12.37 4.71
N ILE A 282 8.62 12.34 5.88
CA ILE A 282 8.80 11.33 6.90
C ILE A 282 7.71 10.27 6.73
N VAL A 283 8.13 9.02 6.51
CA VAL A 283 7.23 7.86 6.51
C VAL A 283 6.86 7.52 7.94
N VAL A 284 5.56 7.50 8.19
CA VAL A 284 4.97 7.20 9.50
C VAL A 284 4.51 5.74 9.50
N PRO A 285 4.94 4.91 10.46
CA PRO A 285 4.47 3.55 10.58
C PRO A 285 3.00 3.51 11.02
N PRO A 286 2.18 2.60 10.47
CA PRO A 286 0.81 2.41 10.93
C PRO A 286 0.80 1.89 12.37
N ARG A 287 -0.20 2.28 13.16
CA ARG A 287 -0.38 1.85 14.56
C ARG A 287 -1.78 1.28 14.74
N ALA A 288 -1.85 0.06 15.25
CA ALA A 288 -3.14 -0.62 15.42
C ALA A 288 -3.90 -0.15 16.68
N ARG A 289 -3.19 0.35 17.69
CA ARG A 289 -3.76 0.75 18.97
C ARG A 289 -3.01 1.95 19.55
N ARG A 290 -3.67 2.67 20.48
CA ARG A 290 -3.06 3.76 21.24
C ARG A 290 -1.91 3.28 22.13
N ASP A 291 -2.04 2.07 22.67
CA ASP A 291 -1.11 1.49 23.66
C ASP A 291 0.08 0.75 23.05
N ASP A 292 0.27 0.83 21.74
CA ASP A 292 1.49 0.35 21.11
C ASP A 292 2.69 1.13 21.66
N LEU A 293 3.31 0.55 22.71
CA LEU A 293 4.41 1.17 23.47
C LEU A 293 5.74 1.18 22.72
N GLU A 294 5.81 0.51 21.56
CA GLU A 294 7.00 0.53 20.72
C GLU A 294 7.26 1.96 20.25
N THR A 295 8.50 2.42 20.43
CA THR A 295 8.97 3.70 19.91
C THR A 295 8.70 3.76 18.41
N PRO A 296 7.98 4.78 17.91
CA PRO A 296 7.64 4.81 16.50
C PRO A 296 8.90 4.86 15.66
N ALA A 297 8.99 3.95 14.70
CA ALA A 297 10.10 3.83 13.78
C ALA A 297 9.90 4.75 12.58
N TYR A 298 10.01 6.06 12.78
CA TYR A 298 9.99 7.05 11.70
C TYR A 298 11.23 6.91 10.81
N ARG A 299 11.10 7.27 9.54
CA ARG A 299 12.23 7.34 8.60
C ARG A 299 11.96 8.34 7.48
N TRP A 300 13.01 8.82 6.86
CA TRP A 300 12.86 9.56 5.60
C TRP A 300 12.35 8.62 4.51
N VAL A 301 11.51 9.13 3.63
CA VAL A 301 10.97 8.34 2.51
C VAL A 301 12.09 7.79 1.64
N SER A 302 13.15 8.56 1.42
CA SER A 302 14.34 8.16 0.66
C SER A 302 15.19 7.07 1.32
N GLU A 303 15.02 6.83 2.62
CA GLU A 303 15.71 5.77 3.37
C GLU A 303 14.91 4.46 3.39
N SER A 304 13.69 4.46 2.84
CA SER A 304 12.84 3.26 2.78
C SER A 304 13.44 2.18 1.90
N LYS A 305 13.42 0.94 2.38
CA LYS A 305 13.95 -0.22 1.66
C LYS A 305 12.83 -1.06 1.07
N GLY A 306 13.10 -1.69 -0.08
CA GLY A 306 12.17 -2.63 -0.70
C GLY A 306 10.85 -2.04 -1.12
N TYR A 307 10.82 -0.75 -1.51
CA TYR A 307 9.62 0.00 -1.92
C TYR A 307 8.55 0.13 -0.83
N SER A 308 8.91 -0.09 0.44
CA SER A 308 7.97 -0.01 1.55
C SER A 308 7.70 1.43 1.95
N LEU A 309 6.41 1.79 2.12
CA LEU A 309 5.94 3.15 2.40
C LEU A 309 5.11 3.24 3.68
N GLY A 310 5.36 2.40 4.61
CA GLY A 310 4.66 2.22 5.86
C GLY A 310 4.12 0.80 5.94
N GLU A 311 4.74 -0.01 6.74
CA GLU A 311 4.38 -1.37 7.10
C GLU A 311 4.04 -1.43 8.57
N LEU A 312 3.25 -2.42 8.94
CA LEU A 312 3.04 -2.76 10.34
C LEU A 312 4.37 -3.26 10.92
N SER A 313 4.78 -2.70 12.04
CA SER A 313 6.01 -3.12 12.74
C SER A 313 5.76 -4.44 13.47
N TYR A 314 6.15 -5.55 12.86
CA TYR A 314 6.14 -6.86 13.49
C TYR A 314 7.56 -7.40 13.58
N ALA A 315 7.87 -8.10 14.66
CA ALA A 315 9.15 -8.80 14.82
C ALA A 315 9.37 -9.78 13.64
N GLY A 316 10.52 -9.68 12.99
CA GLY A 316 10.89 -10.56 11.86
C GLY A 316 10.52 -10.07 10.48
N ILE A 317 9.94 -8.85 10.33
CA ILE A 317 9.72 -8.23 9.01
C ILE A 317 11.06 -7.97 8.32
N ARG A 318 11.11 -8.27 7.02
CA ARG A 318 12.25 -7.96 6.14
C ARG A 318 11.74 -7.26 4.87
N PRO A 319 12.55 -6.35 4.28
CA PRO A 319 13.84 -5.86 4.80
C PRO A 319 13.67 -5.03 6.07
N VAL A 320 14.67 -5.07 6.94
CA VAL A 320 14.67 -4.24 8.15
C VAL A 320 14.74 -2.78 7.73
N GLN A 321 13.73 -2.02 8.10
CA GLN A 321 13.64 -0.60 7.78
C GLN A 321 14.51 0.21 8.74
N PRO A 322 15.16 1.30 8.28
CA PRO A 322 15.74 2.29 9.16
C PRO A 322 14.67 2.86 10.10
N SER A 323 15.05 3.19 11.31
CA SER A 323 14.15 3.82 12.26
C SER A 323 14.87 4.90 13.05
N SER A 324 14.21 6.03 13.25
CA SER A 324 14.73 7.15 14.02
C SER A 324 13.63 7.73 14.90
N GLN A 325 14.04 8.39 15.98
CA GLN A 325 13.15 9.19 16.81
C GLN A 325 12.85 10.53 16.12
N MET A 326 11.73 11.15 16.46
CA MET A 326 11.26 12.40 15.85
C MET A 326 12.26 13.54 15.98
N ASN A 327 12.88 13.72 17.16
CA ASN A 327 13.89 14.76 17.40
C ASN A 327 15.08 14.64 16.44
N ILE A 328 15.60 13.43 16.20
CA ILE A 328 16.73 13.19 15.28
C ILE A 328 16.35 13.58 13.84
N LEU A 329 15.11 13.26 13.44
CA LEU A 329 14.63 13.61 12.10
C LEU A 329 14.43 15.12 11.95
N LEU A 330 13.88 15.79 12.97
CA LEU A 330 13.71 17.24 12.97
C LEU A 330 15.06 17.97 12.96
N ASP A 331 16.05 17.51 13.73
CA ASP A 331 17.41 18.05 13.68
C ASP A 331 18.02 17.94 12.30
N LYS A 332 17.86 16.76 11.65
CA LYS A 332 18.33 16.55 10.27
C LYS A 332 17.58 17.47 9.28
N PHE A 333 16.27 17.65 9.46
CA PHE A 333 15.48 18.59 8.65
C PHE A 333 15.97 20.02 8.78
N ILE A 334 16.18 20.52 10.01
CA ILE A 334 16.67 21.87 10.26
C ILE A 334 18.00 22.14 9.54
N ASN A 335 18.88 21.16 9.46
CA ASN A 335 20.22 21.31 8.93
C ASN A 335 20.34 20.99 7.43
N SER A 336 19.44 20.18 6.85
CA SER A 336 19.58 19.60 5.52
C SER A 336 18.26 19.50 4.74
N ALA A 337 17.33 20.43 4.94
CA ALA A 337 16.00 20.36 4.35
C ALA A 337 16.01 20.26 2.81
N SER A 338 16.89 21.01 2.12
CA SER A 338 17.01 20.96 0.66
C SER A 338 17.53 19.62 0.16
N GLU A 339 18.54 19.06 0.82
CA GLU A 339 19.09 17.72 0.49
C GLU A 339 18.04 16.63 0.69
N LEU A 340 17.23 16.73 1.76
CA LEU A 340 16.13 15.81 2.03
C LEU A 340 15.00 15.92 1.01
N SER A 341 14.75 17.14 0.52
CA SER A 341 13.83 17.41 -0.58
C SER A 341 14.26 16.70 -1.86
N ASP A 342 15.50 16.89 -2.27
CA ASP A 342 16.05 16.27 -3.47
C ASP A 342 16.10 14.74 -3.34
N ALA A 343 16.53 14.22 -2.20
CA ALA A 343 16.53 12.78 -1.93
C ALA A 343 15.12 12.17 -2.00
N ALA A 344 14.11 12.86 -1.46
CA ALA A 344 12.71 12.41 -1.55
C ALA A 344 12.23 12.38 -3.00
N TYR A 345 12.55 13.42 -3.78
CA TYR A 345 12.19 13.49 -5.20
C TYR A 345 12.85 12.37 -6.03
N GLU A 346 14.16 12.17 -5.86
CA GLU A 346 14.88 11.10 -6.56
C GLU A 346 14.29 9.71 -6.20
N TYR A 347 13.97 9.48 -4.94
CA TYR A 347 13.31 8.25 -4.53
C TYR A 347 11.94 8.07 -5.19
N SER A 348 11.17 9.14 -5.36
CA SER A 348 9.85 9.06 -5.97
C SER A 348 9.87 8.58 -7.44
N LYS A 349 10.98 8.79 -8.17
CA LYS A 349 11.13 8.36 -9.57
C LYS A 349 11.06 6.85 -9.76
N PHE A 350 11.43 6.07 -8.76
CA PHE A 350 11.29 4.61 -8.81
C PHE A 350 9.84 4.11 -8.88
N PHE A 351 8.89 5.01 -8.62
CA PHE A 351 7.45 4.74 -8.66
C PHE A 351 6.75 5.36 -9.88
N ASP A 352 7.53 5.80 -10.85
CA ASP A 352 6.98 6.31 -12.11
C ASP A 352 6.14 5.24 -12.81
N ALA A 353 4.93 5.63 -13.21
CA ALA A 353 3.95 4.71 -13.77
C ALA A 353 4.46 4.00 -15.03
N GLU A 354 5.24 4.70 -15.88
CA GLU A 354 5.80 4.12 -17.10
C GLU A 354 6.76 2.99 -16.78
N LEU A 355 7.75 3.25 -15.92
CA LEU A 355 8.76 2.25 -15.53
C LEU A 355 8.13 1.03 -14.85
N VAL A 356 7.19 1.27 -13.95
CA VAL A 356 6.55 0.17 -13.20
C VAL A 356 5.64 -0.66 -14.08
N PHE A 357 4.85 -0.04 -14.97
CA PHE A 357 3.94 -0.77 -15.83
C PHE A 357 4.67 -1.52 -16.94
N GLU A 358 5.77 -0.99 -17.49
CA GLU A 358 6.66 -1.75 -18.37
C GLU A 358 7.19 -3.01 -17.69
N LYS A 359 7.68 -2.87 -16.44
CA LYS A 359 8.14 -4.02 -15.66
C LYS A 359 7.01 -5.01 -15.39
N LEU A 360 5.83 -4.54 -15.03
CA LEU A 360 4.66 -5.37 -14.77
C LEU A 360 4.20 -6.13 -16.02
N ASP A 361 4.24 -5.52 -17.20
CA ASP A 361 3.95 -6.18 -18.48
C ASP A 361 4.99 -7.28 -18.79
N VAL A 362 6.27 -7.00 -18.54
CA VAL A 362 7.33 -8.01 -18.69
C VAL A 362 7.13 -9.19 -17.74
N VAL A 363 6.77 -8.94 -16.47
CA VAL A 363 6.45 -10.00 -15.50
C VAL A 363 5.24 -10.79 -15.99
N ALA A 364 4.19 -10.14 -16.44
CA ALA A 364 2.99 -10.79 -16.94
C ALA A 364 3.29 -11.73 -18.12
N ARG A 365 4.04 -11.26 -19.12
CA ARG A 365 4.38 -12.05 -20.33
C ARG A 365 5.28 -13.26 -20.06
N LYS A 366 6.00 -13.28 -18.94
CA LYS A 366 6.80 -14.45 -18.49
C LYS A 366 5.95 -15.53 -17.83
N SER A 367 4.69 -15.24 -17.50
CA SER A 367 3.82 -16.18 -16.81
C SER A 367 3.45 -17.36 -17.71
N LEU A 368 3.39 -18.54 -17.10
CA LEU A 368 3.04 -19.79 -17.75
C LEU A 368 1.69 -20.27 -17.19
N PRO A 369 0.57 -20.04 -17.91
CA PRO A 369 -0.71 -20.54 -17.46
C PRO A 369 -0.68 -22.06 -17.34
N SER A 370 -1.05 -22.55 -16.18
CA SER A 370 -1.14 -23.99 -15.95
C SER A 370 -2.53 -24.36 -15.42
N TYR A 371 -2.96 -25.60 -15.66
CA TYR A 371 -4.19 -26.12 -15.08
C TYR A 371 -4.23 -25.94 -13.56
N MET A 372 -3.07 -26.01 -12.90
CA MET A 372 -2.96 -25.84 -11.45
C MET A 372 -3.38 -24.43 -10.97
N LEU A 373 -3.26 -23.39 -11.81
CA LEU A 373 -3.77 -22.04 -11.44
C LEU A 373 -5.27 -22.06 -11.27
N TYR A 374 -6.00 -22.75 -12.14
CA TYR A 374 -7.45 -22.92 -12.03
C TYR A 374 -7.85 -23.73 -10.80
N VAL A 375 -7.13 -24.83 -10.52
CA VAL A 375 -7.38 -25.67 -9.34
C VAL A 375 -7.20 -24.84 -8.06
N LYS A 376 -6.12 -24.05 -7.95
CA LYS A 376 -5.89 -23.21 -6.78
C LYS A 376 -6.88 -22.06 -6.67
N SER A 377 -7.29 -21.50 -7.78
CA SER A 377 -8.34 -20.49 -7.86
C SER A 377 -9.70 -21.08 -7.38
N PHE A 378 -10.05 -22.30 -7.78
CA PHE A 378 -11.24 -23.01 -7.30
C PHE A 378 -11.19 -23.27 -5.80
N GLU A 379 -10.03 -23.71 -5.26
CA GLU A 379 -9.86 -23.87 -3.82
C GLU A 379 -10.18 -22.56 -3.04
N LEU A 380 -9.67 -21.43 -3.52
CA LEU A 380 -9.95 -20.12 -2.93
C LEU A 380 -11.42 -19.74 -3.03
N PHE A 381 -12.06 -20.02 -4.16
CA PHE A 381 -13.50 -19.81 -4.34
C PHE A 381 -14.31 -20.61 -3.31
N MET A 382 -14.02 -21.89 -3.15
CA MET A 382 -14.70 -22.75 -2.16
C MET A 382 -14.48 -22.27 -0.74
N LEU A 383 -13.28 -21.86 -0.38
CA LEU A 383 -12.99 -21.29 0.95
C LEU A 383 -13.78 -20.00 1.21
N LYS A 384 -13.89 -19.10 0.23
CA LYS A 384 -14.72 -17.90 0.35
C LYS A 384 -16.19 -18.24 0.59
N LYS A 385 -16.73 -19.24 -0.12
CA LYS A 385 -18.12 -19.69 0.07
C LYS A 385 -18.35 -20.31 1.45
N ILE A 386 -17.42 -21.14 1.92
CA ILE A 386 -17.49 -21.74 3.27
C ILE A 386 -17.46 -20.65 4.34
N LYS A 387 -16.51 -19.70 4.27
CA LYS A 387 -16.44 -18.57 5.22
C LYS A 387 -17.73 -17.75 5.24
N ALA A 388 -18.32 -17.48 4.08
CA ALA A 388 -19.59 -16.75 4.00
C ALA A 388 -20.74 -17.52 4.65
N ALA A 389 -20.87 -18.82 4.39
CA ALA A 389 -21.89 -19.69 5.01
C ALA A 389 -21.73 -19.76 6.54
N THR A 390 -20.48 -19.95 7.02
CA THR A 390 -20.19 -19.99 8.47
C THR A 390 -20.58 -18.68 9.16
N LYS A 391 -20.29 -17.52 8.52
CA LYS A 391 -20.66 -16.21 9.07
C LYS A 391 -22.18 -16.03 9.18
N ILE A 392 -22.94 -16.58 8.24
CA ILE A 392 -24.40 -16.54 8.28
C ILE A 392 -24.94 -17.41 9.43
N ILE A 393 -24.39 -18.61 9.62
CA ILE A 393 -24.77 -19.52 10.70
C ILE A 393 -24.48 -18.88 12.05
N LEU A 394 -23.28 -18.35 12.26
CA LEU A 394 -22.87 -17.71 13.51
C LEU A 394 -23.64 -16.42 13.85
N ARG A 395 -24.25 -15.75 12.86
CA ARG A 395 -25.12 -14.57 13.09
C ARG A 395 -26.57 -14.96 13.48
N ARG A 396 -26.95 -16.21 13.22
CA ARG A 396 -28.28 -16.71 13.51
C ARG A 396 -28.34 -17.54 14.81
N ALA A 397 -27.21 -17.96 15.35
CA ALA A 397 -27.02 -18.57 16.64
C ALA A 397 -26.69 -17.51 17.72
#